data_423be74325313773cfd31904758148f7
#
_entry.id   423be74325313773cfd31904758148f7
#
_cell.length_a   1.000
_cell.length_b   1.000
_cell.length_c   1.000
_cell.angle_alpha   90.00
_cell.angle_beta   90.00
_cell.angle_gamma   90.00
#
_symmetry.space_group_name_H-M   'P 1'
#
loop_
_entity.id
_entity.type
_entity.pdbx_description
1 polymer ?
#
loop_
_entity_poly.entity_id
_entity_poly.type
_entity_poly.pdbx_seq_one_letter_code
_entity_poly.pdbx_strand_id
1 'polypeptide(L)'
;MLRYPSCNLSTYDRREFPGGTVYNGDCLDVIKTLPESSVDCIATDPPYFLGMTHNGQKGNFRDLSICRPFYRDLFNEFRRVCRPEACIYFFCDWRGYAFYYPLFDEILKAHNMLVWNKLSGPGNHYAFIHELVLFHAGKGANIGGTSIISDIRAFTSGAKSTDGDKVHPTQKPVALIQKFIEDATAPGALILDTFGGSGATAVAAVRSGRRFIIMEQDEGYYHTTCKRLENEYR
;
A
#
# COMPACT_ATOMS: atom_id res chain seq x y z
N MET A 1 26.86 13.46 6.52
CA MET A 1 26.24 12.17 6.90
C MET A 1 25.56 12.35 8.24
N LEU A 2 24.29 12.72 8.23
CA LEU A 2 23.49 12.88 9.45
C LEU A 2 23.14 11.46 9.94
N ARG A 3 23.70 11.06 11.07
CA ARG A 3 23.28 9.85 11.78
C ARG A 3 21.94 10.15 12.43
N TYR A 4 20.86 9.61 11.93
CA TYR A 4 19.61 9.55 12.67
C TYR A 4 19.83 8.71 13.92
N PRO A 5 19.29 9.12 15.09
CA PRO A 5 19.35 8.30 16.30
C PRO A 5 18.68 6.94 15.98
N SER A 6 19.27 5.86 16.45
CA SER A 6 18.71 4.52 16.34
C SER A 6 17.34 4.51 17.02
N CYS A 7 16.28 4.55 16.23
CA CYS A 7 14.91 4.47 16.73
C CYS A 7 14.70 3.04 17.25
N ASN A 8 14.37 2.91 18.51
CA ASN A 8 14.20 1.62 19.15
C ASN A 8 12.80 1.10 18.82
N LEU A 9 12.66 -0.06 18.16
CA LEU A 9 11.39 -0.71 17.83
C LEU A 9 10.43 -0.86 19.02
N SER A 10 10.95 -0.79 20.25
CA SER A 10 10.16 -0.86 21.49
C SER A 10 9.29 0.36 21.78
N THR A 11 9.41 1.45 20.99
CA THR A 11 8.67 2.71 21.20
C THR A 11 7.36 2.80 20.45
N TYR A 12 7.10 1.89 19.48
CA TYR A 12 5.85 1.88 18.71
C TYR A 12 4.89 0.86 19.28
N ASP A 13 3.61 1.24 19.40
CA ASP A 13 2.55 0.27 19.62
C ASP A 13 2.48 -0.66 18.42
N ARG A 14 2.50 -1.97 18.70
CA ARG A 14 2.50 -2.98 17.65
C ARG A 14 1.81 -4.24 18.11
N ARG A 15 1.26 -4.95 17.15
CA ARG A 15 0.66 -6.24 17.39
C ARG A 15 1.25 -7.30 16.48
N GLU A 16 1.71 -8.37 17.11
CA GLU A 16 2.27 -9.55 16.44
C GLU A 16 1.17 -10.54 16.08
N PHE A 17 1.29 -11.14 14.89
CA PHE A 17 0.44 -12.23 14.40
C PHE A 17 1.32 -13.37 13.87
N PRO A 18 0.79 -14.59 13.70
CA PRO A 18 1.60 -15.72 13.21
C PRO A 18 2.32 -15.46 11.87
N GLY A 19 1.79 -14.59 11.03
CA GLY A 19 2.37 -14.26 9.72
C GLY A 19 3.07 -12.91 9.66
N GLY A 20 3.03 -12.07 10.69
CA GLY A 20 3.64 -10.73 10.62
C GLY A 20 3.23 -9.77 11.71
N THR A 21 3.51 -8.50 11.49
CA THR A 21 3.34 -7.44 12.49
C THR A 21 2.56 -6.26 11.91
N VAL A 22 1.66 -5.70 12.71
CA VAL A 22 1.01 -4.42 12.46
C VAL A 22 1.56 -3.39 13.45
N TYR A 23 2.06 -2.27 12.94
CA TYR A 23 2.57 -1.15 13.72
C TYR A 23 1.58 0.01 13.70
N ASN A 24 1.34 0.64 14.87
CA ASN A 24 0.69 1.93 14.95
C ASN A 24 1.76 3.03 15.03
N GLY A 25 1.97 3.77 13.96
CA GLY A 25 2.99 4.81 13.91
C GLY A 25 3.22 5.41 12.54
N ASP A 26 4.06 6.45 12.50
CA ASP A 26 4.51 7.06 11.26
C ASP A 26 5.35 6.08 10.44
N CYS A 27 5.00 5.92 9.18
CA CYS A 27 5.65 4.93 8.31
C CYS A 27 7.13 5.24 8.06
N LEU A 28 7.54 6.52 8.01
CA LEU A 28 8.95 6.88 7.84
C LEU A 28 9.78 6.53 9.07
N ASP A 29 9.19 6.61 10.25
CA ASP A 29 9.90 6.25 11.46
C ASP A 29 10.02 4.72 11.60
N VAL A 30 8.92 4.00 11.35
CA VAL A 30 8.92 2.53 11.45
C VAL A 30 9.79 1.89 10.38
N ILE A 31 9.71 2.33 9.11
CA ILE A 31 10.48 1.72 8.01
C ILE A 31 12.00 1.84 8.21
N LYS A 32 12.48 2.93 8.83
CA LYS A 32 13.90 3.12 9.17
C LYS A 32 14.44 2.06 10.12
N THR A 33 13.57 1.39 10.88
CA THR A 33 13.95 0.31 11.80
C THR A 33 14.10 -1.04 11.10
N LEU A 34 13.56 -1.18 9.89
CA LEU A 34 13.65 -2.43 9.13
C LEU A 34 15.06 -2.62 8.56
N PRO A 35 15.57 -3.87 8.51
CA PRO A 35 16.84 -4.17 7.88
C PRO A 35 16.86 -3.84 6.39
N GLU A 36 18.04 -3.53 5.86
CA GLU A 36 18.26 -3.43 4.42
C GLU A 36 18.00 -4.76 3.74
N SER A 37 17.50 -4.73 2.50
CA SER A 37 17.28 -5.92 1.66
C SER A 37 16.50 -7.04 2.38
N SER A 38 15.44 -6.66 3.11
CA SER A 38 14.63 -7.60 3.89
C SER A 38 13.23 -7.85 3.31
N VAL A 39 12.73 -6.94 2.46
CA VAL A 39 11.37 -6.95 1.91
C VAL A 39 11.37 -7.55 0.51
N ASP A 40 10.42 -8.45 0.25
CA ASP A 40 10.28 -9.14 -1.04
C ASP A 40 9.27 -8.46 -1.97
N CYS A 41 8.30 -7.70 -1.42
CA CYS A 41 7.35 -6.93 -2.21
C CYS A 41 6.76 -5.78 -1.37
N ILE A 42 6.55 -4.63 -2.00
CA ILE A 42 5.76 -3.54 -1.44
C ILE A 42 4.45 -3.42 -2.24
N ALA A 43 3.31 -3.43 -1.53
CA ALA A 43 2.00 -3.14 -2.09
C ALA A 43 1.33 -2.12 -1.16
N THR A 44 1.25 -0.85 -1.59
CA THR A 44 0.89 0.23 -0.69
C THR A 44 0.06 1.32 -1.37
N ASP A 45 -0.93 1.85 -0.61
CA ASP A 45 -1.94 2.80 -1.08
C ASP A 45 -1.92 4.06 -0.21
N PRO A 46 -1.08 5.06 -0.56
CA PRO A 46 -0.99 6.28 0.23
C PRO A 46 -2.28 7.10 0.18
N PRO A 47 -2.52 7.98 1.16
CA PRO A 47 -3.66 8.88 1.13
C PRO A 47 -3.67 9.74 -0.14
N TYR A 48 -4.83 9.83 -0.82
CA TYR A 48 -5.01 10.70 -1.97
C TYR A 48 -5.29 12.13 -1.51
N PHE A 49 -4.36 13.03 -1.74
CA PHE A 49 -4.39 14.39 -1.19
C PHE A 49 -5.41 15.34 -1.83
N LEU A 50 -5.92 15.05 -3.01
CA LEU A 50 -6.70 16.01 -3.78
C LEU A 50 -8.21 15.82 -3.58
N GLY A 51 -8.77 16.55 -2.62
CA GLY A 51 -10.22 16.73 -2.46
C GLY A 51 -10.95 15.65 -1.67
N MET A 52 -10.24 14.78 -0.97
CA MET A 52 -10.83 13.83 -0.05
C MET A 52 -10.90 14.39 1.37
N THR A 53 -12.01 14.12 2.04
CA THR A 53 -12.18 14.46 3.44
C THR A 53 -11.64 13.30 4.29
N HIS A 54 -10.52 13.50 4.96
CA HIS A 54 -10.02 12.57 5.98
C HIS A 54 -10.58 13.02 7.33
N ASN A 55 -11.30 12.16 8.04
CA ASN A 55 -11.90 12.43 9.37
C ASN A 55 -12.66 13.77 9.44
N GLY A 56 -13.45 14.12 8.41
CA GLY A 56 -14.23 15.35 8.38
C GLY A 56 -13.44 16.62 8.04
N GLN A 57 -12.12 16.54 7.92
CA GLN A 57 -11.28 17.64 7.47
C GLN A 57 -11.02 17.53 5.97
N LYS A 58 -11.41 18.54 5.20
CA LYS A 58 -10.98 18.66 3.79
C LYS A 58 -9.47 18.84 3.79
N GLY A 59 -8.74 17.90 3.21
CA GLY A 59 -7.33 18.06 2.93
C GLY A 59 -7.13 19.30 2.05
N ASN A 60 -6.66 20.39 2.64
CA ASN A 60 -6.36 21.65 1.95
C ASN A 60 -5.01 21.61 1.21
N PHE A 61 -4.46 20.45 0.93
CA PHE A 61 -3.23 20.33 0.15
C PHE A 61 -3.53 20.64 -1.33
N ARG A 62 -3.64 21.93 -1.62
CA ARG A 62 -3.66 22.43 -3.00
C ARG A 62 -2.31 22.29 -3.68
N ASP A 63 -1.25 22.14 -2.90
CA ASP A 63 0.12 22.03 -3.37
C ASP A 63 0.79 20.77 -2.77
N LEU A 64 0.90 19.73 -3.59
CA LEU A 64 1.60 18.51 -3.26
C LEU A 64 3.12 18.72 -3.07
N SER A 65 3.66 19.87 -3.46
CA SER A 65 5.10 20.15 -3.34
C SER A 65 5.57 20.10 -1.88
N ILE A 66 4.69 20.45 -0.92
CA ILE A 66 4.98 20.36 0.52
C ILE A 66 5.28 18.91 0.96
N CYS A 67 4.64 17.93 0.33
CA CYS A 67 4.84 16.51 0.65
C CYS A 67 6.03 15.89 -0.09
N ARG A 68 6.69 16.64 -0.98
CA ARG A 68 7.79 16.12 -1.79
C ARG A 68 8.97 15.56 -0.97
N PRO A 69 9.45 16.22 0.10
CA PRO A 69 10.50 15.65 0.96
C PRO A 69 10.09 14.31 1.57
N PHE A 70 8.88 14.22 2.10
CA PHE A 70 8.34 12.99 2.69
C PHE A 70 8.37 11.81 1.71
N TYR A 71 7.81 11.98 0.49
CA TYR A 71 7.80 10.89 -0.50
C TYR A 71 9.18 10.59 -1.06
N ARG A 72 10.09 11.58 -1.15
CA ARG A 72 11.48 11.33 -1.50
C ARG A 72 12.16 10.43 -0.47
N ASP A 73 11.97 10.71 0.81
CA ASP A 73 12.53 9.92 1.90
C ASP A 73 11.90 8.52 1.91
N LEU A 74 10.59 8.42 1.74
CA LEU A 74 9.89 7.13 1.70
C LEU A 74 10.37 6.25 0.54
N PHE A 75 10.52 6.79 -0.68
CA PHE A 75 11.02 6.02 -1.82
C PHE A 75 12.51 5.62 -1.66
N ASN A 76 13.33 6.44 -1.00
CA ASN A 76 14.68 6.03 -0.63
C ASN A 76 14.68 4.88 0.37
N GLU A 77 13.78 4.90 1.36
CA GLU A 77 13.60 3.80 2.28
C GLU A 77 13.07 2.54 1.57
N PHE A 78 12.13 2.66 0.63
CA PHE A 78 11.71 1.53 -0.21
C PHE A 78 12.90 0.89 -0.93
N ARG A 79 13.75 1.71 -1.55
CA ARG A 79 14.99 1.22 -2.21
C ARG A 79 15.93 0.53 -1.23
N ARG A 80 16.04 1.02 0.02
CA ARG A 80 16.91 0.45 1.05
C ARG A 80 16.39 -0.90 1.56
N VAL A 81 15.10 -0.99 1.89
CA VAL A 81 14.53 -2.20 2.50
C VAL A 81 14.22 -3.30 1.50
N CYS A 82 13.97 -2.96 0.25
CA CYS A 82 13.70 -3.93 -0.81
C CYS A 82 14.92 -4.75 -1.16
N ARG A 83 14.72 -6.04 -1.38
CA ARG A 83 15.70 -6.91 -2.05
C ARG A 83 15.84 -6.52 -3.51
N PRO A 84 16.94 -6.84 -4.18
CA PRO A 84 17.09 -6.55 -5.61
C PRO A 84 15.99 -7.12 -6.49
N GLU A 85 15.38 -8.23 -6.09
CA GLU A 85 14.29 -8.93 -6.80
C GLU A 85 12.90 -8.39 -6.43
N ALA A 86 12.79 -7.50 -5.44
CA ALA A 86 11.51 -7.03 -4.93
C ALA A 86 10.75 -6.18 -5.95
N CYS A 87 9.45 -6.44 -6.07
CA CYS A 87 8.55 -5.61 -6.85
C CYS A 87 7.83 -4.59 -5.96
N ILE A 88 7.47 -3.43 -6.54
CA ILE A 88 6.76 -2.38 -5.82
C ILE A 88 5.51 -2.00 -6.60
N TYR A 89 4.36 -2.06 -5.94
CA TYR A 89 3.05 -1.59 -6.40
C TYR A 89 2.63 -0.40 -5.55
N PHE A 90 2.72 0.80 -6.11
CA PHE A 90 2.38 2.04 -5.44
C PHE A 90 1.14 2.65 -6.06
N PHE A 91 0.02 2.61 -5.33
CA PHE A 91 -1.26 3.13 -5.81
C PHE A 91 -1.27 4.65 -5.86
N CYS A 92 -1.94 5.21 -6.84
CA CYS A 92 -2.22 6.63 -6.94
C CYS A 92 -3.48 6.91 -7.76
N ASP A 93 -4.05 8.09 -7.60
CA ASP A 93 -5.07 8.60 -8.52
C ASP A 93 -4.42 9.36 -9.69
N TRP A 94 -5.20 9.65 -10.72
CA TRP A 94 -4.72 10.38 -11.90
C TRP A 94 -4.14 11.77 -11.58
N ARG A 95 -4.58 12.40 -10.47
CA ARG A 95 -4.10 13.71 -10.02
C ARG A 95 -2.75 13.60 -9.31
N GLY A 96 -2.58 12.56 -8.51
CA GLY A 96 -1.33 12.26 -7.81
C GLY A 96 -0.25 11.74 -8.75
N TYR A 97 -0.62 11.10 -9.87
CA TYR A 97 0.33 10.50 -10.81
C TYR A 97 1.43 11.48 -11.26
N ALA A 98 1.05 12.69 -11.67
CA ALA A 98 2.00 13.70 -12.12
C ALA A 98 3.00 14.15 -11.04
N PHE A 99 2.62 14.01 -9.77
CA PHE A 99 3.49 14.30 -8.64
C PHE A 99 4.39 13.10 -8.28
N TYR A 100 3.80 11.91 -8.18
CA TYR A 100 4.52 10.72 -7.72
C TYR A 100 5.47 10.16 -8.78
N TYR A 101 5.04 10.12 -10.04
CA TYR A 101 5.81 9.47 -11.11
C TYR A 101 7.25 9.99 -11.24
N PRO A 102 7.53 11.29 -11.30
CA PRO A 102 8.91 11.77 -11.44
C PRO A 102 9.81 11.39 -10.27
N LEU A 103 9.28 11.40 -9.04
CA LEU A 103 10.02 11.00 -7.85
C LEU A 103 10.26 9.49 -7.79
N PHE A 104 9.21 8.73 -8.10
CA PHE A 104 9.28 7.27 -8.12
C PHE A 104 10.25 6.79 -9.19
N ASP A 105 10.19 7.37 -10.40
CA ASP A 105 11.07 7.01 -11.50
C ASP A 105 12.54 7.36 -11.23
N GLU A 106 12.80 8.54 -10.65
CA GLU A 106 14.14 9.00 -10.26
C GLU A 106 14.82 8.04 -9.27
N ILE A 107 14.07 7.52 -8.29
CA ILE A 107 14.63 6.78 -7.15
C ILE A 107 14.55 5.27 -7.35
N LEU A 108 13.41 4.77 -7.85
CA LEU A 108 13.08 3.35 -7.92
C LEU A 108 13.03 2.82 -9.35
N LYS A 109 12.88 3.69 -10.35
CA LYS A 109 12.61 3.38 -11.76
C LYS A 109 11.23 2.75 -11.96
N ALA A 110 10.31 3.48 -12.54
CA ALA A 110 9.01 2.96 -12.97
C ALA A 110 9.16 2.11 -14.24
N HIS A 111 8.73 0.85 -14.18
CA HIS A 111 8.75 -0.05 -15.33
C HIS A 111 7.44 -0.05 -16.09
N ASN A 112 6.33 0.21 -15.37
CA ASN A 112 5.01 0.31 -15.96
C ASN A 112 4.07 1.15 -15.09
N MET A 113 2.94 1.55 -15.67
CA MET A 113 1.77 2.06 -14.99
C MET A 113 0.63 1.06 -15.22
N LEU A 114 0.16 0.43 -14.13
CA LEU A 114 -0.98 -0.45 -14.19
C LEU A 114 -2.26 0.35 -13.96
N VAL A 115 -3.34 -0.07 -14.59
CA VAL A 115 -4.67 0.55 -14.46
C VAL A 115 -5.62 -0.47 -13.85
N TRP A 116 -6.08 -0.24 -12.63
CA TRP A 116 -7.19 -1.00 -12.09
C TRP A 116 -8.51 -0.37 -12.54
N ASN A 117 -9.22 -1.06 -13.42
CA ASN A 117 -10.56 -0.69 -13.88
C ASN A 117 -11.60 -1.24 -12.89
N LYS A 118 -12.18 -0.35 -12.10
CA LYS A 118 -13.19 -0.68 -11.07
C LYS A 118 -14.55 -1.09 -11.65
N LEU A 119 -14.76 -0.88 -12.94
CA LEU A 119 -16.00 -1.11 -13.73
C LEU A 119 -17.17 -0.22 -13.29
N SER A 120 -17.10 0.45 -12.16
CA SER A 120 -18.11 1.40 -11.69
C SER A 120 -17.47 2.44 -10.78
N GLY A 121 -18.07 3.61 -10.69
CA GLY A 121 -17.59 4.69 -9.83
C GLY A 121 -18.45 5.93 -9.94
N PRO A 122 -18.35 6.87 -8.98
CA PRO A 122 -19.05 8.15 -9.03
C PRO A 122 -18.46 9.06 -10.11
N GLY A 123 -19.21 10.03 -10.57
CA GLY A 123 -18.73 11.09 -11.47
C GLY A 123 -19.89 11.87 -12.08
N ASN A 124 -19.71 13.19 -12.26
CA ASN A 124 -20.72 14.07 -12.83
C ASN A 124 -20.58 14.21 -14.36
N HIS A 125 -19.37 14.10 -14.89
CA HIS A 125 -19.08 14.15 -16.34
C HIS A 125 -18.67 12.77 -16.84
N TYR A 126 -17.46 12.32 -16.44
CA TYR A 126 -16.98 10.96 -16.66
C TYR A 126 -16.84 10.27 -15.32
N ALA A 127 -17.31 9.04 -15.21
CA ALA A 127 -17.21 8.27 -13.97
C ALA A 127 -15.74 7.94 -13.62
N PHE A 128 -15.36 8.07 -12.35
CA PHE A 128 -14.03 7.71 -11.86
C PHE A 128 -13.93 6.20 -11.65
N ILE A 129 -13.83 5.46 -12.74
CA ILE A 129 -13.84 3.99 -12.76
C ILE A 129 -12.46 3.36 -12.77
N HIS A 130 -11.39 4.13 -12.58
CA HIS A 130 -10.03 3.58 -12.57
C HIS A 130 -9.19 4.17 -11.45
N GLU A 131 -8.17 3.42 -11.08
CA GLU A 131 -7.05 3.85 -10.26
C GLU A 131 -5.75 3.40 -10.91
N LEU A 132 -4.67 4.10 -10.64
CA LEU A 132 -3.37 3.86 -11.24
C LEU A 132 -2.45 3.20 -10.21
N VAL A 133 -1.51 2.39 -10.69
CA VAL A 133 -0.47 1.80 -9.85
C VAL A 133 0.88 2.00 -10.55
N LEU A 134 1.77 2.77 -9.93
CA LEU A 134 3.16 2.82 -10.36
C LEU A 134 3.82 1.49 -10.01
N PHE A 135 4.43 0.86 -11.02
CA PHE A 135 5.03 -0.45 -10.88
C PHE A 135 6.54 -0.42 -11.10
N HIS A 136 7.27 -0.91 -10.12
CA HIS A 136 8.69 -1.25 -10.22
C HIS A 136 8.85 -2.77 -10.28
N ALA A 137 9.54 -3.26 -11.28
CA ALA A 137 9.90 -4.67 -11.40
C ALA A 137 11.29 -4.92 -10.82
N GLY A 138 11.38 -5.81 -9.85
CA GLY A 138 12.65 -6.27 -9.30
C GLY A 138 13.50 -7.02 -10.33
N LYS A 139 14.76 -7.21 -10.02
CA LYS A 139 15.71 -7.91 -10.89
C LYS A 139 15.24 -9.34 -11.18
N GLY A 140 15.09 -9.67 -12.45
CA GLY A 140 14.66 -11.01 -12.87
C GLY A 140 13.15 -11.27 -12.71
N ALA A 141 12.36 -10.26 -12.35
CA ALA A 141 10.90 -10.40 -12.30
C ALA A 141 10.37 -10.79 -13.67
N ASN A 142 9.60 -11.85 -13.71
CA ASN A 142 8.91 -12.33 -14.92
C ASN A 142 7.41 -12.37 -14.64
N ILE A 143 6.80 -11.18 -14.66
CA ILE A 143 5.39 -11.00 -14.39
C ILE A 143 4.66 -10.89 -15.72
N GLY A 144 3.85 -11.89 -16.01
CA GLY A 144 2.99 -11.92 -17.19
C GLY A 144 1.66 -11.19 -16.98
N GLY A 145 0.99 -10.86 -18.07
CA GLY A 145 -0.35 -10.29 -18.02
C GLY A 145 -0.47 -8.93 -18.71
N THR A 146 -1.60 -8.28 -18.50
CA THR A 146 -1.91 -6.97 -19.07
C THR A 146 -1.73 -5.88 -18.03
N SER A 147 -1.42 -4.66 -18.48
CA SER A 147 -1.35 -3.48 -17.59
C SER A 147 -2.74 -2.97 -17.17
N ILE A 148 -3.83 -3.56 -17.66
CA ILE A 148 -5.20 -3.20 -17.30
C ILE A 148 -5.83 -4.39 -16.58
N ILE A 149 -6.22 -4.19 -15.32
CA ILE A 149 -6.90 -5.17 -14.48
C ILE A 149 -8.39 -4.82 -14.46
N SER A 150 -9.24 -5.66 -15.06
CA SER A 150 -10.68 -5.42 -15.23
C SER A 150 -11.55 -6.54 -14.65
N ASP A 151 -10.98 -7.60 -14.14
CA ASP A 151 -11.66 -8.77 -13.59
C ASP A 151 -11.99 -8.64 -12.09
N ILE A 152 -11.42 -7.64 -11.43
CA ILE A 152 -11.61 -7.40 -9.99
C ILE A 152 -12.38 -6.10 -9.78
N ARG A 153 -13.63 -6.22 -9.31
CA ARG A 153 -14.52 -5.08 -9.09
C ARG A 153 -14.23 -4.37 -7.77
N ALA A 154 -14.43 -3.05 -7.75
CA ALA A 154 -14.49 -2.30 -6.51
C ALA A 154 -15.71 -2.70 -5.68
N PHE A 155 -15.66 -2.43 -4.37
CA PHE A 155 -16.82 -2.57 -3.51
C PHE A 155 -17.94 -1.64 -3.99
N THR A 156 -19.10 -2.20 -4.30
CA THR A 156 -20.32 -1.43 -4.53
C THR A 156 -21.04 -1.18 -3.21
N SER A 157 -21.62 0.01 -3.05
CA SER A 157 -22.44 0.34 -1.89
C SER A 157 -23.57 -0.69 -1.72
N GLY A 158 -23.62 -1.35 -0.56
CA GLY A 158 -24.66 -2.33 -0.23
C GLY A 158 -24.44 -3.77 -0.71
N ALA A 159 -23.39 -4.06 -1.49
CA ALA A 159 -23.05 -5.43 -1.82
C ALA A 159 -22.21 -6.08 -0.71
N LYS A 160 -22.62 -7.26 -0.24
CA LYS A 160 -21.75 -8.11 0.58
C LYS A 160 -20.56 -8.50 -0.27
N SER A 161 -19.38 -8.05 0.09
CA SER A 161 -18.13 -8.46 -0.54
C SER A 161 -17.73 -9.84 -0.01
N THR A 162 -17.03 -10.62 -0.81
CA THR A 162 -16.32 -11.83 -0.36
C THR A 162 -15.28 -11.51 0.73
N ASP A 163 -14.93 -10.24 0.89
CA ASP A 163 -13.97 -9.73 1.86
C ASP A 163 -14.61 -9.20 3.16
N GLY A 164 -15.92 -9.44 3.36
CA GLY A 164 -16.67 -8.91 4.49
C GLY A 164 -17.25 -7.51 4.25
N ASP A 165 -17.66 -6.83 5.32
CA ASP A 165 -18.22 -5.49 5.22
C ASP A 165 -17.18 -4.45 4.84
N LYS A 166 -17.59 -3.44 4.06
CA LYS A 166 -16.74 -2.30 3.74
C LYS A 166 -16.51 -1.48 5.01
N VAL A 167 -15.32 -1.58 5.58
CA VAL A 167 -14.91 -0.90 6.82
C VAL A 167 -14.17 0.42 6.58
N HIS A 168 -13.80 0.71 5.32
CA HIS A 168 -13.08 1.94 4.96
C HIS A 168 -13.63 2.51 3.63
N PRO A 169 -13.82 3.84 3.49
CA PRO A 169 -14.37 4.45 2.26
C PRO A 169 -13.59 4.11 0.99
N THR A 170 -12.26 4.03 1.09
CA THR A 170 -11.33 3.76 -0.03
C THR A 170 -10.70 2.38 0.03
N GLN A 171 -11.30 1.42 0.76
CA GLN A 171 -10.79 0.06 0.89
C GLN A 171 -10.55 -0.59 -0.46
N LYS A 172 -9.32 -1.10 -0.67
CA LYS A 172 -8.99 -1.91 -1.83
C LYS A 172 -9.53 -3.34 -1.66
N PRO A 173 -9.99 -3.98 -2.74
CA PRO A 173 -10.32 -5.40 -2.70
C PRO A 173 -9.10 -6.23 -2.34
N VAL A 174 -9.26 -7.18 -1.39
CA VAL A 174 -8.19 -8.11 -1.03
C VAL A 174 -7.70 -8.88 -2.25
N ALA A 175 -8.62 -9.32 -3.11
CA ALA A 175 -8.29 -10.04 -4.34
C ALA A 175 -7.35 -9.27 -5.28
N LEU A 176 -7.46 -7.92 -5.33
CA LEU A 176 -6.56 -7.10 -6.15
C LEU A 176 -5.14 -7.10 -5.59
N ILE A 177 -5.00 -6.89 -4.28
CA ILE A 177 -3.69 -6.92 -3.63
C ILE A 177 -3.11 -8.32 -3.68
N GLN A 178 -3.93 -9.35 -3.42
CA GLN A 178 -3.50 -10.74 -3.48
C GLN A 178 -2.95 -11.10 -4.86
N LYS A 179 -3.64 -10.71 -5.94
CA LYS A 179 -3.13 -10.89 -7.29
C LYS A 179 -1.73 -10.28 -7.46
N PHE A 180 -1.52 -9.03 -7.04
CA PHE A 180 -0.23 -8.37 -7.20
C PHE A 180 0.90 -9.06 -6.42
N ILE A 181 0.64 -9.44 -5.17
CA ILE A 181 1.67 -10.10 -4.37
C ILE A 181 1.94 -11.53 -4.81
N GLU A 182 0.95 -12.24 -5.34
CA GLU A 182 1.13 -13.59 -5.92
C GLU A 182 1.88 -13.54 -7.25
N ASP A 183 1.60 -12.55 -8.10
CA ASP A 183 2.33 -12.34 -9.36
C ASP A 183 3.82 -12.05 -9.11
N ALA A 184 4.15 -11.38 -7.99
CA ALA A 184 5.50 -10.90 -7.69
C ALA A 184 6.32 -11.79 -6.76
N THR A 185 5.68 -12.71 -6.00
CA THR A 185 6.35 -13.42 -4.91
C THR A 185 5.90 -14.87 -4.79
N ALA A 186 6.73 -15.68 -4.14
CA ALA A 186 6.38 -17.03 -3.68
C ALA A 186 5.81 -17.02 -2.23
N PRO A 187 5.11 -18.08 -1.78
CA PRO A 187 4.74 -18.24 -0.38
C PRO A 187 5.93 -18.09 0.58
N GLY A 188 5.70 -17.49 1.75
CA GLY A 188 6.74 -17.18 2.74
C GLY A 188 7.45 -15.83 2.51
N ALA A 189 7.26 -15.17 1.37
CA ALA A 189 7.80 -13.84 1.09
C ALA A 189 7.27 -12.78 2.08
N LEU A 190 8.05 -11.75 2.34
CA LEU A 190 7.70 -10.63 3.20
C LEU A 190 7.11 -9.46 2.40
N ILE A 191 5.86 -9.13 2.67
CA ILE A 191 5.11 -8.04 2.06
C ILE A 191 5.11 -6.84 3.00
N LEU A 192 5.41 -5.66 2.48
CA LEU A 192 5.36 -4.40 3.22
C LEU A 192 4.21 -3.52 2.69
N ASP A 193 3.42 -2.98 3.62
CA ASP A 193 2.49 -1.90 3.35
C ASP A 193 2.70 -0.77 4.36
N THR A 194 3.01 0.42 3.87
CA THR A 194 3.31 1.61 4.69
C THR A 194 2.09 2.46 4.99
N PHE A 195 0.92 2.12 4.42
CA PHE A 195 -0.36 2.82 4.63
C PHE A 195 -1.49 1.79 4.76
N GLY A 196 -1.47 1.04 5.85
CA GLY A 196 -2.26 -0.18 6.06
C GLY A 196 -3.77 -0.01 5.96
N GLY A 197 -4.28 1.14 6.37
CA GLY A 197 -5.70 1.48 6.32
C GLY A 197 -6.56 0.40 6.98
N SER A 198 -7.42 -0.25 6.19
CA SER A 198 -8.29 -1.35 6.65
C SER A 198 -7.64 -2.73 6.68
N GLY A 199 -6.35 -2.85 6.37
CA GLY A 199 -5.61 -4.12 6.41
C GLY A 199 -5.81 -5.04 5.20
N ALA A 200 -6.20 -4.52 4.04
CA ALA A 200 -6.39 -5.35 2.85
C ALA A 200 -5.12 -6.13 2.46
N THR A 201 -3.96 -5.48 2.55
CA THR A 201 -2.66 -6.09 2.26
C THR A 201 -2.31 -7.18 3.25
N ALA A 202 -2.58 -6.98 4.55
CA ALA A 202 -2.35 -8.00 5.57
C ALA A 202 -3.19 -9.25 5.32
N VAL A 203 -4.49 -9.08 5.05
CA VAL A 203 -5.41 -10.18 4.73
C VAL A 203 -4.97 -10.90 3.45
N ALA A 204 -4.58 -10.16 2.41
CA ALA A 204 -4.08 -10.75 1.17
C ALA A 204 -2.81 -11.59 1.41
N ALA A 205 -1.89 -11.10 2.24
CA ALA A 205 -0.67 -11.82 2.60
C ALA A 205 -0.99 -13.13 3.35
N VAL A 206 -1.87 -13.08 4.37
CA VAL A 206 -2.30 -14.27 5.12
C VAL A 206 -2.92 -15.31 4.18
N ARG A 207 -3.91 -14.93 3.38
CA ARG A 207 -4.63 -15.83 2.48
C ARG A 207 -3.74 -16.47 1.42
N SER A 208 -2.66 -15.80 1.06
CA SER A 208 -1.69 -16.29 0.06
C SER A 208 -0.44 -16.93 0.67
N GLY A 209 -0.39 -17.12 1.99
CA GLY A 209 0.73 -17.74 2.69
C GLY A 209 2.01 -16.88 2.70
N ARG A 210 1.87 -15.55 2.64
CA ARG A 210 2.97 -14.59 2.73
C ARG A 210 3.03 -14.01 4.15
N ARG A 211 4.22 -13.50 4.50
CA ARG A 211 4.43 -12.73 5.73
C ARG A 211 4.14 -11.26 5.44
N PHE A 212 3.87 -10.47 6.48
CA PHE A 212 3.57 -9.06 6.31
C PHE A 212 4.16 -8.18 7.40
N ILE A 213 4.45 -6.93 7.03
CA ILE A 213 4.64 -5.79 7.91
C ILE A 213 3.70 -4.70 7.43
N ILE A 214 2.82 -4.24 8.32
CA ILE A 214 1.83 -3.20 8.03
C ILE A 214 2.09 -2.03 8.96
N MET A 215 2.04 -0.82 8.43
CA MET A 215 2.18 0.42 9.18
C MET A 215 0.91 1.25 9.00
N GLU A 216 0.33 1.72 10.10
CA GLU A 216 -0.87 2.56 10.08
C GLU A 216 -0.76 3.61 11.20
N GLN A 217 -0.90 4.88 10.83
CA GLN A 217 -0.76 5.99 11.78
C GLN A 217 -2.06 6.24 12.55
N ASP A 218 -3.21 6.03 11.92
CA ASP A 218 -4.52 6.19 12.57
C ASP A 218 -4.82 5.00 13.48
N GLU A 219 -4.99 5.27 14.78
CA GLU A 219 -5.24 4.24 15.80
C GLU A 219 -6.53 3.44 15.52
N GLY A 220 -7.57 4.10 15.00
CA GLY A 220 -8.83 3.44 14.67
C GLY A 220 -8.69 2.44 13.53
N TYR A 221 -7.93 2.78 12.48
CA TYR A 221 -7.61 1.87 11.40
C TYR A 221 -6.63 0.78 11.81
N TYR A 222 -5.65 1.08 12.65
CA TYR A 222 -4.79 0.07 13.27
C TYR A 222 -5.61 -1.01 14.00
N HIS A 223 -6.54 -0.60 14.87
CA HIS A 223 -7.41 -1.56 15.57
C HIS A 223 -8.33 -2.32 14.61
N THR A 224 -8.83 -1.67 13.56
CA THR A 224 -9.64 -2.32 12.52
C THR A 224 -8.85 -3.41 11.80
N THR A 225 -7.61 -3.11 11.41
CA THR A 225 -6.68 -4.08 10.79
C THR A 225 -6.40 -5.26 11.72
N CYS A 226 -6.10 -5.00 12.99
CA CYS A 226 -5.85 -6.05 13.98
C CYS A 226 -7.07 -6.97 14.17
N LYS A 227 -8.26 -6.39 14.31
CA LYS A 227 -9.50 -7.16 14.45
C LYS A 227 -9.80 -8.01 13.21
N ARG A 228 -9.53 -7.47 12.02
CA ARG A 228 -9.73 -8.19 10.76
C ARG A 228 -8.79 -9.39 10.67
N LEU A 229 -7.52 -9.22 11.04
CA LEU A 229 -6.55 -10.30 11.10
C LEU A 229 -6.92 -11.38 12.12
N GLU A 230 -7.43 -11.02 13.29
CA GLU A 230 -7.95 -12.01 14.26
C GLU A 230 -9.00 -12.95 13.66
N ASN A 231 -9.84 -12.43 12.76
CA ASN A 231 -10.86 -13.23 12.09
C ASN A 231 -10.27 -14.16 11.02
N GLU A 232 -9.16 -13.78 10.37
CA GLU A 232 -8.47 -14.62 9.38
C GLU A 232 -7.73 -15.81 10.04
N TYR A 233 -7.38 -15.70 11.33
CA TYR A 233 -6.69 -16.75 12.09
C TYR A 233 -7.62 -17.62 12.95
N ARG A 234 -8.93 -17.39 12.92
CA ARG A 234 -9.95 -18.23 13.59
C ARG A 234 -10.39 -19.38 12.72
#